data_1dc9337b2c2489ec44a02ecd45483367
#
_entry.id   1dc9337b2c2489ec44a02ecd45483367
#
_cell.length_a   1.000
_cell.length_b   1.000
_cell.length_c   1.000
_cell.angle_alpha   90.00
_cell.angle_beta   90.00
_cell.angle_gamma   90.00
#
_symmetry.space_group_name_H-M   'P 1'
#
loop_
_entity.id
_entity.type
_entity.pdbx_description
1 polymer ?
#
loop_
_entity_poly.entity_id
_entity_poly.type
_entity_poly.pdbx_seq_one_letter_code
_entity_poly.pdbx_strand_id
1 'polypeptide(L)'
;MKFKLIMGLFRKDKDLVYGQQGLERFVEAQKRDYKTALKEVQSGKKETHWIWYVFPQMLGLGRSCNANLYGIKNKDEAEEYLKHKVLGKRLREVTHALLEQDGKAADEIFGYPDTMKVKSSMTLFDIIAPNDIFAQVLDKFYEGKRCKLTLERLKK
;
A
#
# COMPACT_ATOMS: atom_id res chain seq x y z
N MET A 1 12.05 -29.16 0.63
CA MET A 1 12.30 -28.69 1.47
C MET A 1 11.51 -27.58 1.94
N LYS A 2 10.93 -26.82 1.23
CA LYS A 2 10.21 -25.81 1.64
C LYS A 2 9.20 -26.30 2.51
N PHE A 3 8.58 -27.38 2.20
CA PHE A 3 7.59 -27.77 2.93
C PHE A 3 7.88 -28.25 4.20
N LYS A 4 8.88 -28.94 4.36
CA LYS A 4 9.17 -29.42 5.55
C LYS A 4 9.19 -28.33 6.44
N LEU A 5 9.33 -27.26 5.93
CA LEU A 5 9.44 -26.18 6.78
C LEU A 5 8.11 -25.92 7.29
N ILE A 6 7.10 -26.39 6.67
CA ILE A 6 5.81 -26.13 7.09
C ILE A 6 5.60 -26.35 8.50
N MET A 7 6.20 -27.39 9.03
CA MET A 7 5.88 -27.62 10.40
C MET A 7 6.43 -26.56 11.21
N GLY A 8 7.60 -26.23 11.02
CA GLY A 8 8.16 -25.21 11.78
C GLY A 8 7.58 -23.94 11.33
N LEU A 9 6.83 -24.00 10.23
CA LEU A 9 6.35 -22.81 9.73
C LEU A 9 5.22 -22.26 10.48
N PHE A 10 4.47 -23.03 11.17
CA PHE A 10 3.36 -22.48 11.84
C PHE A 10 3.76 -21.34 12.71
N ARG A 11 4.81 -21.44 13.47
CA ARG A 11 5.17 -20.37 14.33
C ARG A 11 5.70 -19.26 13.51
N LYS A 12 6.48 -19.56 12.52
CA LYS A 12 7.04 -18.52 11.71
C LYS A 12 5.96 -17.82 10.96
N ASP A 13 4.92 -18.53 10.59
CA ASP A 13 3.86 -17.91 9.88
C ASP A 13 3.18 -16.84 10.73
N LYS A 14 3.10 -17.05 12.00
CA LYS A 14 2.46 -16.08 12.83
C LYS A 14 3.29 -14.83 12.83
N ASP A 15 4.59 -14.95 12.83
CA ASP A 15 5.43 -13.79 12.84
C ASP A 15 5.34 -13.10 11.49
N LEU A 16 5.21 -13.86 10.44
CA LEU A 16 5.15 -13.27 9.12
C LEU A 16 3.87 -12.49 8.89
N VAL A 17 2.80 -12.91 9.52
CA VAL A 17 1.54 -12.21 9.35
C VAL A 17 1.58 -10.81 9.89
N TYR A 18 2.55 -10.45 10.65
CA TYR A 18 2.61 -9.11 11.20
C TYR A 18 3.74 -8.28 10.56
N GLY A 19 3.96 -8.50 9.29
CA GLY A 19 4.93 -7.69 8.58
C GLY A 19 6.36 -8.15 8.69
N GLN A 20 6.58 -9.40 9.04
CA GLN A 20 7.91 -9.92 9.22
C GLN A 20 8.50 -10.57 7.97
N GLN A 21 7.71 -10.71 6.93
CA GLN A 21 8.12 -11.43 5.76
C GLN A 21 9.00 -10.70 4.78
N GLY A 22 9.22 -9.44 4.92
CA GLY A 22 10.02 -8.67 3.99
C GLY A 22 9.22 -8.30 2.74
N LEU A 23 9.89 -7.73 1.78
CA LEU A 23 9.20 -7.18 0.61
C LEU A 23 8.67 -8.24 -0.34
N GLU A 24 9.14 -9.47 -0.23
CA GLU A 24 8.69 -10.52 -1.11
C GLU A 24 7.18 -10.76 -1.02
N ARG A 25 6.59 -10.53 0.12
CA ARG A 25 5.15 -10.68 0.27
C ARG A 25 4.36 -9.79 -0.70
N PHE A 26 4.89 -8.58 -0.91
CA PHE A 26 4.25 -7.65 -1.84
C PHE A 26 4.48 -8.11 -3.29
N VAL A 27 5.68 -8.55 -3.60
CA VAL A 27 6.01 -9.00 -4.96
C VAL A 27 5.10 -10.18 -5.36
N GLU A 28 4.93 -11.14 -4.45
CA GLU A 28 4.10 -12.31 -4.74
C GLU A 28 2.63 -11.95 -4.92
N ALA A 29 2.10 -11.08 -4.06
CA ALA A 29 0.70 -10.69 -4.17
C ALA A 29 0.47 -9.89 -5.46
N GLN A 30 1.42 -9.03 -5.81
CA GLN A 30 1.30 -8.20 -7.00
C GLN A 30 1.45 -9.00 -8.29
N LYS A 31 2.17 -10.12 -8.26
CA LYS A 31 2.30 -10.95 -9.44
C LYS A 31 0.91 -11.40 -9.85
N ARG A 32 0.08 -11.66 -8.86
CA ARG A 32 -1.26 -12.15 -9.12
C ARG A 32 -2.22 -11.04 -9.53
N ASP A 33 -2.16 -9.92 -8.83
CA ASP A 33 -3.22 -8.93 -8.92
C ASP A 33 -2.88 -7.56 -9.47
N TYR A 34 -1.61 -7.24 -9.68
CA TYR A 34 -1.25 -5.87 -10.04
C TYR A 34 -1.85 -5.39 -11.36
N LYS A 35 -1.86 -6.24 -12.37
CA LYS A 35 -2.40 -5.82 -13.67
C LYS A 35 -3.86 -5.45 -13.55
N THR A 36 -4.62 -6.22 -12.79
CA THR A 36 -6.03 -5.95 -12.56
C THR A 36 -6.19 -4.64 -11.80
N ALA A 37 -5.36 -4.44 -10.76
CA ALA A 37 -5.43 -3.23 -9.96
C ALA A 37 -5.18 -1.99 -10.83
N LEU A 38 -4.13 -2.03 -11.66
CA LEU A 38 -3.79 -0.91 -12.51
C LEU A 38 -4.95 -0.62 -13.48
N LYS A 39 -5.54 -1.65 -14.03
CA LYS A 39 -6.63 -1.46 -14.96
C LYS A 39 -7.83 -0.84 -14.29
N GLU A 40 -8.14 -1.25 -13.08
CA GLU A 40 -9.27 -0.69 -12.32
C GLU A 40 -9.04 0.78 -11.99
N VAL A 41 -7.82 1.14 -11.61
CA VAL A 41 -7.50 2.54 -11.33
C VAL A 41 -7.59 3.36 -12.63
N GLN A 42 -7.09 2.82 -13.73
CA GLN A 42 -7.16 3.49 -15.03
C GLN A 42 -8.61 3.69 -15.46
N SER A 43 -9.49 2.76 -15.09
CA SER A 43 -10.91 2.86 -15.42
C SER A 43 -11.67 3.75 -14.44
N GLY A 44 -11.03 4.18 -13.38
CA GLY A 44 -11.64 5.06 -12.40
C GLY A 44 -12.58 4.36 -11.44
N LYS A 45 -12.46 3.03 -11.29
CA LYS A 45 -13.32 2.32 -10.35
C LYS A 45 -12.71 1.02 -9.89
N LYS A 46 -12.43 0.92 -8.60
CA LYS A 46 -11.91 -0.29 -8.00
C LYS A 46 -13.05 -1.31 -7.85
N GLU A 47 -12.84 -2.52 -8.29
CA GLU A 47 -13.83 -3.57 -8.20
C GLU A 47 -13.38 -4.79 -7.42
N THR A 48 -12.10 -5.12 -7.42
CA THR A 48 -11.59 -6.29 -6.74
C THR A 48 -10.71 -5.92 -5.55
N HIS A 49 -10.19 -6.91 -4.84
CA HIS A 49 -9.61 -6.70 -3.51
C HIS A 49 -8.09 -6.77 -3.54
N TRP A 50 -7.43 -5.65 -3.60
CA TRP A 50 -5.98 -5.59 -3.70
C TRP A 50 -5.33 -4.41 -2.96
N ILE A 51 -6.11 -3.68 -2.21
CA ILE A 51 -5.64 -2.41 -1.63
C ILE A 51 -4.40 -2.57 -0.75
N TRP A 52 -4.35 -3.63 0.05
CA TRP A 52 -3.32 -3.79 1.07
C TRP A 52 -1.90 -3.88 0.50
N TYR A 53 -1.75 -4.43 -0.70
CA TYR A 53 -0.43 -4.65 -1.26
C TYR A 53 -0.15 -3.83 -2.53
N VAL A 54 -1.11 -3.05 -2.98
CA VAL A 54 -0.90 -2.14 -4.11
C VAL A 54 -0.68 -0.71 -3.60
N PHE A 55 -1.44 -0.31 -2.57
CA PHE A 55 -1.25 0.95 -1.89
C PHE A 55 -1.00 0.66 -0.41
N PRO A 56 0.20 0.16 -0.07
CA PRO A 56 0.43 -0.29 1.31
C PRO A 56 0.50 0.86 2.31
N GLN A 57 0.08 0.58 3.52
CA GLN A 57 0.07 1.56 4.61
C GLN A 57 0.86 1.01 5.80
N MET A 58 1.08 1.83 6.80
CA MET A 58 1.81 1.40 8.00
C MET A 58 1.08 0.29 8.73
N LEU A 59 1.85 -0.64 9.27
CA LEU A 59 1.33 -1.69 10.12
C LEU A 59 0.67 -1.04 11.33
N GLY A 60 -0.45 -1.56 11.73
CA GLY A 60 -1.15 -1.07 12.92
C GLY A 60 -2.31 -0.13 12.64
N LEU A 61 -2.48 0.29 11.41
CA LEU A 61 -3.62 1.15 11.06
C LEU A 61 -4.89 0.34 10.78
N GLY A 62 -4.74 -0.92 10.41
CA GLY A 62 -5.89 -1.80 10.19
C GLY A 62 -5.81 -3.01 11.08
N ARG A 63 -6.88 -3.77 11.16
CA ARG A 63 -6.96 -4.94 12.04
C ARG A 63 -7.15 -6.26 11.34
N SER A 64 -7.43 -6.25 10.04
CA SER A 64 -7.67 -7.50 9.33
C SER A 64 -6.38 -8.28 9.15
N CYS A 65 -6.49 -9.54 8.77
CA CYS A 65 -5.33 -10.36 8.48
C CYS A 65 -4.49 -9.73 7.37
N ASN A 66 -5.14 -9.22 6.34
CA ASN A 66 -4.41 -8.59 5.25
C ASN A 66 -3.73 -7.29 5.68
N ALA A 67 -4.38 -6.50 6.51
CA ALA A 67 -3.78 -5.26 7.02
C ALA A 67 -2.53 -5.58 7.84
N ASN A 68 -2.55 -6.68 8.58
CA ASN A 68 -1.39 -7.09 9.37
C ASN A 68 -0.30 -7.72 8.50
N LEU A 69 -0.68 -8.55 7.55
CA LEU A 69 0.29 -9.23 6.70
C LEU A 69 1.06 -8.24 5.83
N TYR A 70 0.35 -7.28 5.26
CA TYR A 70 0.95 -6.34 4.32
C TYR A 70 1.29 -4.99 4.92
N GLY A 71 1.18 -4.83 6.23
CA GLY A 71 1.53 -3.57 6.87
C GLY A 71 3.01 -3.27 6.76
N ILE A 72 3.35 -2.04 6.44
CA ILE A 72 4.75 -1.59 6.39
C ILE A 72 5.19 -1.36 7.84
N LYS A 73 6.24 -2.01 8.26
CA LYS A 73 6.58 -2.01 9.69
C LYS A 73 7.27 -0.75 10.19
N ASN A 74 8.00 -0.07 9.34
CA ASN A 74 8.67 1.16 9.75
C ASN A 74 9.10 1.97 8.53
N LYS A 75 9.72 3.12 8.78
CA LYS A 75 10.16 4.01 7.72
C LYS A 75 11.19 3.34 6.82
N ASP A 76 12.09 2.54 7.39
CA ASP A 76 13.11 1.87 6.61
C ASP A 76 12.50 0.91 5.59
N GLU A 77 11.48 0.18 5.97
CA GLU A 77 10.81 -0.73 5.05
C GLU A 77 10.08 0.06 3.95
N ALA A 78 9.51 1.21 4.28
CA ALA A 78 8.87 2.06 3.27
C ALA A 78 9.91 2.56 2.27
N GLU A 79 11.09 2.93 2.74
CA GLU A 79 12.18 3.37 1.87
C GLU A 79 12.62 2.24 0.96
N GLU A 80 12.76 1.04 1.50
CA GLU A 80 13.15 -0.12 0.72
C GLU A 80 12.10 -0.46 -0.34
N TYR A 81 10.84 -0.32 0.03
CA TYR A 81 9.75 -0.57 -0.89
C TYR A 81 9.86 0.37 -2.10
N LEU A 82 10.05 1.65 -1.83
CA LEU A 82 10.09 2.63 -2.92
C LEU A 82 11.33 2.48 -3.79
N LYS A 83 12.44 1.98 -3.21
CA LYS A 83 13.66 1.76 -3.97
C LYS A 83 13.67 0.43 -4.71
N HIS A 84 12.77 -0.47 -4.36
CA HIS A 84 12.72 -1.79 -4.97
C HIS A 84 12.38 -1.66 -6.45
N LYS A 85 13.12 -2.38 -7.30
CA LYS A 85 12.97 -2.28 -8.73
C LYS A 85 11.56 -2.50 -9.21
N VAL A 86 10.87 -3.46 -8.69
CA VAL A 86 9.52 -3.78 -9.11
C VAL A 86 8.50 -2.96 -8.33
N LEU A 87 8.60 -2.96 -7.01
CA LEU A 87 7.57 -2.35 -6.17
C LEU A 87 7.53 -0.84 -6.31
N GLY A 88 8.69 -0.22 -6.34
CA GLY A 88 8.75 1.24 -6.48
C GLY A 88 8.18 1.68 -7.82
N LYS A 89 8.53 0.96 -8.87
CA LYS A 89 8.05 1.30 -10.20
C LYS A 89 6.54 1.14 -10.28
N ARG A 90 6.01 0.05 -9.75
CA ARG A 90 4.56 -0.21 -9.78
C ARG A 90 3.78 0.80 -8.94
N LEU A 91 4.32 1.16 -7.77
CA LEU A 91 3.64 2.15 -6.94
C LEU A 91 3.55 3.48 -7.69
N ARG A 92 4.64 3.90 -8.33
CA ARG A 92 4.61 5.15 -9.08
C ARG A 92 3.66 5.06 -10.26
N GLU A 93 3.63 3.92 -10.93
CA GLU A 93 2.76 3.73 -12.09
C GLU A 93 1.28 3.80 -11.70
N VAL A 94 0.88 3.10 -10.66
CA VAL A 94 -0.52 3.10 -10.25
C VAL A 94 -0.92 4.44 -9.64
N THR A 95 0.02 5.12 -8.97
CA THR A 95 -0.22 6.44 -8.42
C THR A 95 -0.41 7.46 -9.55
N HIS A 96 0.40 7.33 -10.60
CA HIS A 96 0.28 8.21 -11.75
C HIS A 96 -1.07 7.99 -12.44
N ALA A 97 -1.49 6.73 -12.56
CA ALA A 97 -2.79 6.41 -13.14
C ALA A 97 -3.92 7.04 -12.33
N LEU A 98 -3.77 7.05 -10.99
CA LEU A 98 -4.75 7.68 -10.13
C LEU A 98 -4.78 9.18 -10.38
N LEU A 99 -3.61 9.81 -10.51
CA LEU A 99 -3.55 11.24 -10.75
C LEU A 99 -4.22 11.64 -12.05
N GLU A 100 -4.29 10.75 -13.01
CA GLU A 100 -4.92 11.05 -14.29
C GLU A 100 -6.44 10.98 -14.25
N GLN A 101 -7.02 10.56 -13.13
CA GLN A 101 -8.47 10.50 -13.02
C GLN A 101 -9.02 11.90 -12.72
N ASP A 102 -9.88 12.41 -13.58
CA ASP A 102 -10.48 13.72 -13.40
C ASP A 102 -11.98 13.59 -13.18
N GLY A 103 -12.52 14.50 -12.42
CA GLY A 103 -13.98 14.55 -12.22
C GLY A 103 -14.54 13.52 -11.26
N LYS A 104 -13.69 12.78 -10.55
CA LYS A 104 -14.16 11.80 -9.58
C LYS A 104 -13.53 12.03 -8.23
N ALA A 105 -14.29 11.81 -7.18
CA ALA A 105 -13.75 11.84 -5.83
C ALA A 105 -13.10 10.50 -5.52
N ALA A 106 -12.20 10.48 -4.54
CA ALA A 106 -11.54 9.23 -4.13
C ALA A 106 -12.56 8.16 -3.75
N ASP A 107 -13.65 8.54 -3.08
CA ASP A 107 -14.68 7.58 -2.70
C ASP A 107 -15.34 6.93 -3.91
N GLU A 108 -15.47 7.66 -4.99
CA GLU A 108 -16.06 7.09 -6.19
C GLU A 108 -15.14 6.06 -6.84
N ILE A 109 -13.85 6.25 -6.71
CA ILE A 109 -12.87 5.34 -7.31
C ILE A 109 -12.68 4.12 -6.42
N PHE A 110 -12.48 4.33 -5.11
CA PHE A 110 -12.09 3.27 -4.20
C PHE A 110 -13.17 2.75 -3.27
N GLY A 111 -14.10 3.58 -2.89
CA GLY A 111 -15.10 3.22 -1.88
C GLY A 111 -14.51 3.26 -0.48
N TYR A 112 -15.36 3.38 0.51
CA TYR A 112 -14.96 3.36 1.90
C TYR A 112 -14.93 1.89 2.35
N PRO A 113 -13.91 1.43 3.06
CA PRO A 113 -12.87 2.23 3.70
C PRO A 113 -11.57 2.33 2.88
N ASP A 114 -11.53 1.78 1.69
CA ASP A 114 -10.31 1.78 0.89
C ASP A 114 -9.81 3.18 0.56
N THR A 115 -10.72 4.14 0.41
CA THR A 115 -10.33 5.52 0.15
C THR A 115 -9.42 6.05 1.27
N MET A 116 -9.64 5.62 2.52
CA MET A 116 -8.81 6.05 3.64
C MET A 116 -7.45 5.35 3.62
N LYS A 117 -7.40 4.12 3.12
CA LYS A 117 -6.15 3.38 3.02
C LYS A 117 -5.24 4.02 1.98
N VAL A 118 -5.82 4.52 0.89
CA VAL A 118 -5.03 5.23 -0.12
C VAL A 118 -4.46 6.52 0.47
N LYS A 119 -5.24 7.24 1.27
CA LYS A 119 -4.76 8.45 1.93
C LYS A 119 -3.58 8.11 2.85
N SER A 120 -3.70 7.02 3.61
CA SER A 120 -2.64 6.58 4.52
C SER A 120 -1.38 6.20 3.75
N SER A 121 -1.54 5.50 2.63
CA SER A 121 -0.43 5.10 1.79
C SER A 121 0.29 6.30 1.20
N MET A 122 -0.47 7.23 0.66
CA MET A 122 0.11 8.42 0.04
C MET A 122 0.84 9.28 1.07
N THR A 123 0.31 9.34 2.30
CA THR A 123 0.96 10.08 3.38
C THR A 123 2.31 9.43 3.71
N LEU A 124 2.33 8.09 3.77
CA LEU A 124 3.56 7.37 4.07
C LEU A 124 4.64 7.66 3.03
N PHE A 125 4.29 7.51 1.76
CA PHE A 125 5.28 7.67 0.71
C PHE A 125 5.62 9.15 0.43
N ASP A 126 4.74 10.07 0.80
CA ASP A 126 5.05 11.49 0.75
C ASP A 126 6.16 11.83 1.76
N ILE A 127 6.17 11.17 2.92
CA ILE A 127 7.23 11.39 3.90
C ILE A 127 8.56 10.87 3.35
N ILE A 128 8.53 9.74 2.63
CA ILE A 128 9.73 9.13 2.08
C ILE A 128 10.25 9.94 0.88
N ALA A 129 9.36 10.41 0.04
CA ALA A 129 9.71 11.16 -1.16
C ALA A 129 8.86 12.43 -1.24
N PRO A 130 9.23 13.46 -0.46
CA PRO A 130 8.44 14.69 -0.42
C PRO A 130 8.42 15.43 -1.76
N ASN A 131 7.38 16.16 -1.97
CA ASN A 131 7.22 17.00 -3.17
C ASN A 131 7.23 16.16 -4.46
N ASP A 132 6.64 15.00 -4.41
CA ASP A 132 6.59 14.07 -5.52
C ASP A 132 5.13 13.74 -5.83
N ILE A 133 4.87 12.70 -6.61
CA ILE A 133 3.52 12.37 -7.03
C ILE A 133 2.60 12.04 -5.86
N PHE A 134 3.15 11.57 -4.75
CA PHE A 134 2.33 11.22 -3.59
C PHE A 134 1.67 12.45 -2.99
N ALA A 135 2.42 13.56 -2.90
CA ALA A 135 1.86 14.83 -2.44
C ALA A 135 0.81 15.32 -3.42
N GLN A 136 1.01 15.08 -4.71
CA GLN A 136 0.04 15.53 -5.72
C GLN A 136 -1.29 14.78 -5.56
N VAL A 137 -1.27 13.50 -5.21
CA VAL A 137 -2.50 12.76 -4.96
C VAL A 137 -3.19 13.32 -3.73
N LEU A 138 -2.44 13.61 -2.67
CA LEU A 138 -3.05 14.17 -1.46
C LEU A 138 -3.69 15.52 -1.77
N ASP A 139 -3.05 16.34 -2.59
CA ASP A 139 -3.61 17.64 -2.95
C ASP A 139 -4.88 17.47 -3.79
N LYS A 140 -4.84 16.59 -4.76
CA LYS A 140 -5.97 16.44 -5.71
C LYS A 140 -7.19 15.77 -5.08
N PHE A 141 -6.96 14.71 -4.31
CA PHE A 141 -8.07 13.88 -3.83
C PHE A 141 -8.39 14.03 -2.35
N TYR A 142 -7.53 14.66 -1.56
CA TYR A 142 -7.71 14.72 -0.11
C TYR A 142 -7.52 16.14 0.44
N GLU A 143 -7.63 17.15 -0.44
CA GLU A 143 -7.51 18.55 -0.04
C GLU A 143 -6.18 18.87 0.65
N GLY A 144 -5.14 18.16 0.29
CA GLY A 144 -3.81 18.34 0.87
C GLY A 144 -3.67 17.77 2.27
N LYS A 145 -4.69 17.09 2.79
CA LYS A 145 -4.64 16.59 4.16
C LYS A 145 -3.91 15.28 4.24
N ARG A 146 -3.12 15.10 5.29
CA ARG A 146 -2.36 13.88 5.53
C ARG A 146 -3.06 13.03 6.58
N CYS A 147 -2.78 11.74 6.56
CA CYS A 147 -3.34 10.82 7.54
C CYS A 147 -2.62 11.00 8.88
N LYS A 148 -3.31 11.48 9.90
CA LYS A 148 -2.72 11.76 11.19
C LYS A 148 -2.16 10.52 11.85
N LEU A 149 -2.84 9.39 11.73
CA LEU A 149 -2.38 8.16 12.34
C LEU A 149 -1.06 7.68 11.72
N THR A 150 -0.88 7.87 10.41
CA THR A 150 0.35 7.52 9.75
C THR A 150 1.50 8.38 10.28
N LEU A 151 1.25 9.69 10.42
CA LEU A 151 2.27 10.58 10.92
C LEU A 151 2.67 10.23 12.35
N GLU A 152 1.71 9.84 13.17
CA GLU A 152 1.99 9.45 14.54
C GLU A 152 2.79 8.17 14.61
N ARG A 153 2.45 7.20 13.77
CA ARG A 153 3.17 5.94 13.75
C ARG A 153 4.61 6.14 13.34
N LEU A 154 4.86 7.04 12.42
CA LEU A 154 6.22 7.28 11.94
C LEU A 154 7.10 7.99 12.98
N LYS A 155 6.51 8.62 13.98
CA LYS A 155 7.27 9.25 15.04
C LYS A 155 7.79 8.24 16.03
N LYS A 156 7.23 7.05 16.07
CA LYS A 156 7.68 6.00 16.98
C LYS A 156 8.72 5.15 16.31
#